data_4815bb1d4127f6d05764aea93f57ac41
#
_entry.id   4815bb1d4127f6d05764aea93f57ac41
#
_cell.length_a   1.000
_cell.length_b   1.000
_cell.length_c   1.000
_cell.angle_alpha   90.00
_cell.angle_beta   90.00
_cell.angle_gamma   90.00
#
_symmetry.space_group_name_H-M   'P 1'
#
loop_
_entity.id
_entity.type
_entity.pdbx_description
1 polymer ?
#
loop_
_entity_poly.entity_id
_entity_poly.type
_entity_poly.pdbx_seq_one_letter_code
_entity_poly.pdbx_strand_id
1 'polypeptide(L)'
;KGGFREDGTPWNDPLGLKKSGAQWCEYIPELFQLFDVEDTRRDATFLASYKKDKDGNLSLWGTHVQKNIGYINSEGNRVFCGDYAFYRLPWVYLSLAEIANMESDHSGIEKYINLVRKRAYASNWDENKHGYKSGDFTQNELAILHEKDKEFVQEGQRWWDVLRMTLTKGGKHLV
;
A
#
# COMPACT_ATOMS: atom_id res chain seq x y z
N LYS A 1 -16.71 16.22 -2.27
CA LYS A 1 -16.59 16.92 -3.57
C LYS A 1 -16.31 15.90 -4.63
N GLY A 2 -17.08 15.95 -5.75
CA GLY A 2 -16.92 15.02 -6.86
C GLY A 2 -15.55 15.18 -7.51
N GLY A 3 -14.89 14.06 -7.72
CA GLY A 3 -13.70 13.91 -8.54
C GLY A 3 -13.97 12.99 -9.70
N PHE A 4 -12.95 12.65 -10.42
CA PHE A 4 -13.00 11.73 -11.54
C PHE A 4 -12.18 10.48 -11.20
N ARG A 5 -12.52 9.37 -11.81
CA ARG A 5 -11.69 8.17 -11.87
C ARG A 5 -10.51 8.41 -12.82
N GLU A 6 -9.56 7.51 -12.82
CA GLU A 6 -8.42 7.53 -13.74
C GLU A 6 -8.84 7.46 -15.22
N ASP A 7 -9.97 6.81 -15.51
CA ASP A 7 -10.57 6.73 -16.84
C ASP A 7 -11.39 7.98 -17.23
N GLY A 8 -11.46 8.99 -16.38
CA GLY A 8 -12.19 10.22 -16.59
C GLY A 8 -13.68 10.17 -16.32
N THR A 9 -14.20 9.05 -15.82
CA THR A 9 -15.59 8.95 -15.37
C THR A 9 -15.77 9.63 -14.01
N PRO A 10 -16.91 10.33 -13.77
CA PRO A 10 -17.12 11.00 -12.49
C PRO A 10 -17.37 9.99 -11.35
N TRP A 11 -16.87 10.32 -10.16
CA TRP A 11 -17.23 9.63 -8.93
C TRP A 11 -18.62 10.07 -8.45
N ASN A 12 -19.51 9.11 -8.28
CA ASN A 12 -20.83 9.31 -7.67
C ASN A 12 -20.88 8.53 -6.36
N ASP A 13 -20.63 9.20 -5.24
CA ASP A 13 -20.61 8.63 -3.88
C ASP A 13 -19.86 7.28 -3.80
N PRO A 14 -18.56 7.24 -4.12
CA PRO A 14 -17.81 5.99 -4.25
C PRO A 14 -17.71 5.20 -2.94
N LEU A 15 -17.89 5.87 -1.81
CA LEU A 15 -17.86 5.25 -0.48
C LEU A 15 -19.26 4.91 0.07
N GLY A 16 -20.32 5.24 -0.64
CA GLY A 16 -21.71 4.98 -0.22
C GLY A 16 -22.09 5.68 1.08
N LEU A 17 -21.60 6.90 1.29
CA LEU A 17 -21.86 7.66 2.51
C LEU A 17 -23.18 8.43 2.49
N LYS A 18 -23.79 8.61 1.30
CA LYS A 18 -25.03 9.40 1.09
C LYS A 18 -24.98 10.84 1.62
N LYS A 19 -23.83 11.29 2.09
CA LYS A 19 -23.60 12.63 2.66
C LYS A 19 -22.28 13.17 2.15
N SER A 20 -22.14 14.49 2.10
CA SER A 20 -20.83 15.10 1.91
C SER A 20 -19.98 14.86 3.15
N GLY A 21 -18.84 14.20 2.98
CA GLY A 21 -17.84 14.03 4.03
C GLY A 21 -16.76 15.11 3.97
N ALA A 22 -16.09 15.33 5.08
CA ALA A 22 -14.83 16.06 5.12
C ALA A 22 -13.68 15.05 5.11
N GLN A 23 -12.73 15.25 4.22
CA GLN A 23 -11.49 14.48 4.24
C GLN A 23 -10.53 15.18 5.21
N TRP A 24 -10.21 14.49 6.30
CA TRP A 24 -9.33 15.02 7.34
C TRP A 24 -7.88 14.63 7.14
N CYS A 25 -7.63 13.49 6.49
CA CYS A 25 -6.30 12.97 6.22
C CYS A 25 -6.23 12.40 4.82
N GLU A 26 -5.12 12.68 4.15
CA GLU A 26 -4.73 12.08 2.86
C GLU A 26 -3.35 11.45 2.99
N TYR A 27 -3.11 10.42 2.23
CA TYR A 27 -1.74 9.96 2.00
C TYR A 27 -1.11 10.76 0.87
N ILE A 28 0.19 10.90 0.93
CA ILE A 28 0.94 11.58 -0.13
C ILE A 28 0.81 10.81 -1.45
N PRO A 29 0.72 11.51 -2.59
CA PRO A 29 0.58 10.87 -3.90
C PRO A 29 1.69 9.86 -4.21
N GLU A 30 2.89 10.09 -3.70
CA GLU A 30 4.06 9.24 -3.88
C GLU A 30 3.83 7.82 -3.34
N LEU A 31 3.10 7.68 -2.22
CA LEU A 31 2.76 6.36 -1.71
C LEU A 31 1.85 5.59 -2.69
N PHE A 32 0.85 6.25 -3.26
CA PHE A 32 -0.01 5.64 -4.28
C PHE A 32 0.79 5.27 -5.54
N GLN A 33 1.75 6.09 -5.93
CA GLN A 33 2.60 5.87 -7.10
C GLN A 33 3.61 4.73 -6.92
N LEU A 34 3.86 4.27 -5.68
CA LEU A 34 4.67 3.07 -5.45
C LEU A 34 4.00 1.78 -5.96
N PHE A 35 2.68 1.80 -6.13
CA PHE A 35 1.96 0.61 -6.58
C PHE A 35 1.98 0.52 -8.10
N ASP A 36 2.37 -0.65 -8.59
CA ASP A 36 2.10 -1.05 -9.96
C ASP A 36 0.59 -1.14 -10.21
N VAL A 37 0.14 -0.84 -11.40
CA VAL A 37 -1.27 -0.96 -11.81
C VAL A 37 -1.79 -2.41 -11.69
N GLU A 38 -0.91 -3.40 -11.80
CA GLU A 38 -1.23 -4.81 -11.66
C GLU A 38 -1.23 -5.30 -10.19
N ASP A 39 -0.74 -4.48 -9.25
CA ASP A 39 -0.78 -4.78 -7.82
C ASP A 39 -2.20 -4.56 -7.29
N THR A 40 -2.90 -5.64 -7.00
CA THR A 40 -4.32 -5.57 -6.57
C THR A 40 -4.54 -4.81 -5.26
N ARG A 41 -3.50 -4.60 -4.46
CA ARG A 41 -3.57 -3.79 -3.24
C ARG A 41 -3.81 -2.30 -3.54
N ARG A 42 -3.34 -1.81 -4.71
CA ARG A 42 -3.50 -0.41 -5.11
C ARG A 42 -4.96 0.03 -5.00
N ASP A 43 -5.83 -0.63 -5.76
CA ASP A 43 -7.23 -0.27 -5.85
C ASP A 43 -8.08 -0.82 -4.69
N ALA A 44 -7.58 -1.85 -3.99
CA ALA A 44 -8.20 -2.32 -2.74
C ALA A 44 -7.94 -1.38 -1.55
N THR A 45 -6.81 -0.67 -1.56
CA THR A 45 -6.41 0.23 -0.47
C THR A 45 -6.85 1.66 -0.72
N PHE A 46 -6.72 2.15 -1.95
CA PHE A 46 -6.94 3.54 -2.28
C PHE A 46 -8.12 3.76 -3.22
N LEU A 47 -8.82 4.83 -2.95
CA LEU A 47 -9.72 5.46 -3.89
C LEU A 47 -8.99 6.70 -4.42
N ALA A 48 -8.40 6.61 -5.59
CA ALA A 48 -7.72 7.73 -6.24
C ALA A 48 -8.74 8.64 -6.91
N SER A 49 -8.69 9.92 -6.61
CA SER A 49 -9.53 10.95 -7.21
C SER A 49 -8.70 11.87 -8.09
N TYR A 50 -9.22 12.17 -9.26
CA TYR A 50 -8.59 13.03 -10.24
C TYR A 50 -9.40 14.32 -10.45
N LYS A 51 -8.71 15.39 -10.82
CA LYS A 51 -9.32 16.62 -11.32
C LYS A 51 -9.10 16.74 -12.81
N LYS A 52 -10.08 17.32 -13.50
CA LYS A 52 -9.90 17.78 -14.89
C LYS A 52 -9.50 19.25 -14.89
N ASP A 53 -8.49 19.57 -15.67
CA ASP A 53 -8.19 20.96 -16.00
C ASP A 53 -9.17 21.48 -17.08
N LYS A 54 -8.99 22.75 -17.51
CA LYS A 54 -9.80 23.37 -18.55
C LYS A 54 -9.66 22.72 -19.93
N ASP A 55 -8.58 22.00 -20.17
CA ASP A 55 -8.28 21.31 -21.42
C ASP A 55 -8.69 19.82 -21.36
N GLY A 56 -9.26 19.37 -20.21
CA GLY A 56 -9.78 18.03 -20.00
C GLY A 56 -8.73 17.03 -19.52
N ASN A 57 -7.48 17.46 -19.25
CA ASN A 57 -6.42 16.59 -18.76
C ASN A 57 -6.67 16.22 -17.29
N LEU A 58 -6.40 14.95 -16.97
CA LEU A 58 -6.55 14.43 -15.62
C LEU A 58 -5.26 14.58 -14.83
N SER A 59 -5.38 15.04 -13.60
CA SER A 59 -4.29 15.04 -12.63
C SER A 59 -4.77 14.43 -11.31
N LEU A 60 -3.93 13.63 -10.68
CA LEU A 60 -4.21 13.06 -9.36
C LEU A 60 -4.45 14.20 -8.37
N TRP A 61 -5.58 14.16 -7.68
CA TRP A 61 -5.98 15.20 -6.74
C TRP A 61 -5.99 14.74 -5.29
N GLY A 62 -6.32 13.48 -5.06
CA GLY A 62 -6.38 12.94 -3.70
C GLY A 62 -6.39 11.43 -3.70
N THR A 63 -5.87 10.86 -2.63
CA THR A 63 -5.79 9.43 -2.39
C THR A 63 -6.50 9.12 -1.08
N HIS A 64 -7.76 8.71 -1.18
CA HIS A 64 -8.56 8.32 -0.03
C HIS A 64 -8.28 6.85 0.29
N VAL A 65 -8.00 6.54 1.55
CA VAL A 65 -7.88 5.14 1.97
C VAL A 65 -9.26 4.56 2.18
N GLN A 66 -9.54 3.46 1.50
CA GLN A 66 -10.77 2.68 1.66
C GLN A 66 -10.56 1.36 2.42
N LYS A 67 -9.36 1.09 2.88
CA LYS A 67 -9.06 -0.04 3.74
C LYS A 67 -9.85 0.08 5.04
N ASN A 68 -10.50 -0.99 5.46
CA ASN A 68 -11.33 -1.05 6.69
C ASN A 68 -12.60 -0.16 6.67
N ILE A 69 -13.11 0.20 5.50
CA ILE A 69 -14.36 0.99 5.38
C ILE A 69 -15.64 0.20 5.71
N GLY A 70 -15.52 -1.07 6.11
CA GLY A 70 -16.67 -1.91 6.41
C GLY A 70 -17.50 -2.28 5.19
N TYR A 71 -18.81 -2.38 5.36
CA TYR A 71 -19.74 -2.80 4.30
C TYR A 71 -20.97 -1.90 4.23
N ILE A 72 -21.75 -2.05 3.16
CA ILE A 72 -23.06 -1.40 3.03
C ILE A 72 -24.12 -2.42 3.46
N ASN A 73 -24.93 -2.06 4.46
CA ASN A 73 -26.00 -2.94 4.98
C ASN A 73 -27.22 -2.98 4.04
N SER A 74 -28.21 -3.80 4.38
CA SER A 74 -29.45 -3.96 3.59
C SER A 74 -30.26 -2.68 3.41
N GLU A 75 -30.10 -1.70 4.30
CA GLU A 75 -30.74 -0.39 4.22
C GLU A 75 -29.94 0.60 3.35
N GLY A 76 -28.81 0.16 2.80
CA GLY A 76 -27.91 0.98 2.00
C GLY A 76 -27.06 1.96 2.81
N ASN A 77 -26.88 1.74 4.08
CA ASN A 77 -26.02 2.56 4.94
C ASN A 77 -24.64 1.92 5.11
N ARG A 78 -23.57 2.74 5.10
CA ARG A 78 -22.21 2.29 5.41
C ARG A 78 -22.10 1.96 6.90
N VAL A 79 -21.63 0.76 7.21
CA VAL A 79 -21.35 0.30 8.58
C VAL A 79 -19.84 0.12 8.68
N PHE A 80 -19.21 0.95 9.52
CA PHE A 80 -17.78 0.88 9.79
C PHE A 80 -17.55 -0.16 10.89
N CYS A 81 -17.44 -1.41 10.50
CA CYS A 81 -17.12 -2.50 11.38
C CYS A 81 -16.09 -3.40 10.70
N GLY A 82 -15.10 -3.77 11.41
CA GLY A 82 -14.06 -4.67 10.96
C GLY A 82 -13.05 -4.86 12.08
N ASP A 83 -12.54 -6.07 12.18
CA ASP A 83 -11.48 -6.36 13.13
C ASP A 83 -10.19 -5.69 12.68
N TYR A 84 -9.52 -5.03 13.59
CA TYR A 84 -8.21 -4.47 13.35
C TYR A 84 -7.14 -5.53 13.63
N ALA A 85 -6.46 -5.97 12.59
CA ALA A 85 -5.39 -6.95 12.70
C ALA A 85 -4.08 -6.26 13.13
N PHE A 86 -3.64 -6.48 14.36
CA PHE A 86 -2.33 -5.99 14.84
C PHE A 86 -1.16 -6.71 14.16
N TYR A 87 -1.28 -8.01 13.97
CA TYR A 87 -0.28 -8.84 13.29
C TYR A 87 -0.96 -9.78 12.30
N ARG A 88 -0.36 -9.93 11.14
CA ARG A 88 -0.82 -10.83 10.10
C ARG A 88 0.36 -11.41 9.32
N LEU A 89 0.10 -12.46 8.60
CA LEU A 89 1.15 -13.27 7.95
C LEU A 89 2.17 -12.47 7.13
N PRO A 90 1.81 -11.46 6.34
CA PRO A 90 2.79 -10.62 5.66
C PRO A 90 3.79 -9.93 6.58
N TRP A 91 3.38 -9.56 7.80
CA TRP A 91 4.28 -9.01 8.81
C TRP A 91 5.37 -10.02 9.18
N VAL A 92 4.99 -11.29 9.37
CA VAL A 92 5.94 -12.37 9.65
C VAL A 92 6.91 -12.57 8.50
N TYR A 93 6.40 -12.62 7.27
CA TYR A 93 7.28 -12.81 6.09
C TYR A 93 8.26 -11.66 5.92
N LEU A 94 7.83 -10.41 6.03
CA LEU A 94 8.72 -9.27 5.86
C LEU A 94 9.71 -9.12 7.03
N SER A 95 9.34 -9.56 8.23
CA SER A 95 10.30 -9.66 9.35
C SER A 95 11.34 -10.77 9.12
N LEU A 96 10.94 -11.91 8.57
CA LEU A 96 11.87 -12.97 8.17
C LEU A 96 12.79 -12.51 7.02
N ALA A 97 12.31 -11.67 6.11
CA ALA A 97 13.16 -11.06 5.08
C ALA A 97 14.22 -10.13 5.69
N GLU A 98 13.88 -9.33 6.71
CA GLU A 98 14.85 -8.52 7.44
C GLU A 98 15.92 -9.39 8.12
N ILE A 99 15.53 -10.47 8.80
CA ILE A 99 16.46 -11.42 9.42
C ILE A 99 17.38 -12.03 8.37
N ALA A 100 16.83 -12.52 7.28
CA ALA A 100 17.60 -13.07 6.16
C ALA A 100 18.62 -12.05 5.60
N ASN A 101 18.24 -10.76 5.52
CA ASN A 101 19.16 -9.69 5.11
C ASN A 101 20.30 -9.48 6.10
N MET A 102 20.03 -9.57 7.42
CA MET A 102 21.06 -9.51 8.46
C MET A 102 22.04 -10.68 8.36
N GLU A 103 21.57 -11.84 7.97
CA GLU A 103 22.34 -13.08 7.81
C GLU A 103 23.00 -13.20 6.42
N SER A 104 22.75 -12.24 5.51
CA SER A 104 23.19 -12.29 4.11
C SER A 104 22.63 -13.51 3.36
N ASP A 105 21.45 -14.00 3.76
CA ASP A 105 20.73 -15.06 3.07
C ASP A 105 19.88 -14.48 1.92
N HIS A 106 20.50 -14.30 0.76
CA HIS A 106 19.85 -13.75 -0.44
C HIS A 106 18.63 -14.57 -0.87
N SER A 107 18.69 -15.90 -0.71
CA SER A 107 17.57 -16.80 -1.04
C SER A 107 16.37 -16.58 -0.13
N GLY A 108 16.62 -16.41 1.17
CA GLY A 108 15.59 -16.11 2.16
C GLY A 108 14.92 -14.77 1.90
N ILE A 109 15.69 -13.73 1.57
CA ILE A 109 15.16 -12.41 1.23
C ILE A 109 14.20 -12.49 0.04
N GLU A 110 14.66 -13.08 -1.08
CA GLU A 110 13.84 -13.26 -2.28
C GLU A 110 12.56 -14.04 -1.98
N LYS A 111 12.69 -15.15 -1.27
CA LYS A 111 11.57 -16.02 -0.89
C LYS A 111 10.48 -15.25 -0.15
N TYR A 112 10.85 -14.55 0.91
CA TYR A 112 9.85 -13.94 1.80
C TYR A 112 9.19 -12.70 1.19
N ILE A 113 9.93 -11.86 0.46
CA ILE A 113 9.35 -10.74 -0.28
C ILE A 113 8.40 -11.26 -1.37
N ASN A 114 8.82 -12.29 -2.12
CA ASN A 114 8.02 -12.83 -3.22
C ASN A 114 6.76 -13.56 -2.74
N LEU A 115 6.73 -14.12 -1.54
CA LEU A 115 5.49 -14.64 -0.95
C LEU A 115 4.44 -13.54 -0.75
N VAL A 116 4.85 -12.35 -0.31
CA VAL A 116 3.94 -11.21 -0.17
C VAL A 116 3.49 -10.69 -1.53
N ARG A 117 4.43 -10.54 -2.47
CA ARG A 117 4.13 -10.06 -3.84
C ARG A 117 3.23 -11.02 -4.61
N LYS A 118 3.47 -12.34 -4.56
CA LYS A 118 2.60 -13.33 -5.21
C LYS A 118 1.14 -13.18 -4.80
N ARG A 119 0.88 -12.96 -3.52
CA ARG A 119 -0.46 -12.69 -3.04
C ARG A 119 -1.00 -11.35 -3.56
N ALA A 120 -0.16 -10.33 -3.58
CA ALA A 120 -0.54 -8.97 -3.96
C ALA A 120 -0.88 -8.84 -5.45
N TYR A 121 -0.16 -9.53 -6.31
CA TYR A 121 -0.41 -9.54 -7.75
C TYR A 121 -1.43 -10.60 -8.17
N ALA A 122 -1.69 -11.60 -7.33
CA ALA A 122 -2.68 -12.66 -7.57
C ALA A 122 -2.55 -13.28 -8.98
N SER A 123 -3.60 -13.20 -9.81
CA SER A 123 -3.59 -13.69 -11.18
C SER A 123 -2.65 -12.93 -12.14
N ASN A 124 -2.22 -11.73 -11.75
CA ASN A 124 -1.31 -10.92 -12.55
C ASN A 124 0.17 -11.23 -12.26
N TRP A 125 0.44 -12.19 -11.35
CA TRP A 125 1.80 -12.51 -10.96
C TRP A 125 2.62 -13.04 -12.14
N ASP A 126 3.72 -12.35 -12.43
CA ASP A 126 4.79 -12.81 -13.32
C ASP A 126 6.12 -12.69 -12.57
N GLU A 127 6.82 -13.80 -12.38
CA GLU A 127 8.06 -13.82 -11.62
C GLU A 127 9.17 -12.99 -12.25
N ASN A 128 9.22 -12.91 -13.58
CA ASN A 128 10.23 -12.13 -14.29
C ASN A 128 9.96 -10.61 -14.20
N LYS A 129 8.69 -10.22 -14.04
CA LYS A 129 8.27 -8.81 -13.96
C LYS A 129 8.20 -8.31 -12.52
N HIS A 130 7.61 -9.10 -11.63
CA HIS A 130 7.25 -8.68 -10.27
C HIS A 130 8.14 -9.28 -9.20
N GLY A 131 8.91 -10.34 -9.55
CA GLY A 131 9.80 -11.02 -8.62
C GLY A 131 10.90 -10.10 -8.12
N TYR A 132 11.11 -10.07 -6.82
CA TYR A 132 12.26 -9.40 -6.22
C TYR A 132 13.50 -10.25 -6.38
N LYS A 133 14.59 -9.60 -6.77
CA LYS A 133 15.94 -10.16 -6.76
C LYS A 133 16.80 -9.41 -5.74
N SER A 134 17.48 -10.18 -4.91
CA SER A 134 18.29 -9.65 -3.81
C SER A 134 19.48 -8.86 -4.33
N GLY A 135 19.68 -7.67 -3.77
CA GLY A 135 20.79 -6.77 -4.01
C GLY A 135 21.76 -6.72 -2.82
N ASP A 136 22.38 -5.56 -2.62
CA ASP A 136 23.16 -5.31 -1.41
C ASP A 136 22.25 -5.11 -0.18
N PHE A 137 22.89 -5.03 1.00
CA PHE A 137 22.16 -4.90 2.25
C PHE A 137 21.18 -3.72 2.26
N THR A 138 21.61 -2.56 1.77
CA THR A 138 20.78 -1.34 1.78
C THR A 138 19.64 -1.42 0.77
N GLN A 139 19.91 -1.97 -0.41
CA GLN A 139 18.88 -2.21 -1.42
C GLN A 139 17.80 -3.16 -0.90
N ASN A 140 18.19 -4.22 -0.20
CA ASN A 140 17.27 -5.16 0.41
C ASN A 140 16.41 -4.51 1.50
N GLU A 141 17.02 -3.72 2.40
CA GLU A 141 16.31 -2.97 3.45
C GLU A 141 15.25 -2.04 2.86
N LEU A 142 15.61 -1.27 1.83
CA LEU A 142 14.68 -0.37 1.14
C LEU A 142 13.55 -1.14 0.45
N ALA A 143 13.87 -2.27 -0.18
CA ALA A 143 12.86 -3.11 -0.83
C ALA A 143 11.86 -3.68 0.18
N ILE A 144 12.34 -4.16 1.33
CA ILE A 144 11.50 -4.65 2.44
C ILE A 144 10.62 -3.51 2.96
N LEU A 145 11.21 -2.34 3.17
CA LEU A 145 10.48 -1.17 3.68
C LEU A 145 9.38 -0.71 2.71
N HIS A 146 9.68 -0.62 1.42
CA HIS A 146 8.68 -0.30 0.39
C HIS A 146 7.57 -1.35 0.28
N GLU A 147 7.91 -2.63 0.47
CA GLU A 147 6.90 -3.68 0.48
C GLU A 147 6.00 -3.57 1.72
N LYS A 148 6.56 -3.22 2.89
CA LYS A 148 5.80 -2.91 4.10
C LYS A 148 4.93 -1.67 3.93
N ASP A 149 5.41 -0.63 3.26
CA ASP A 149 4.64 0.58 2.96
C ASP A 149 3.38 0.27 2.17
N LYS A 150 3.50 -0.60 1.16
CA LYS A 150 2.34 -1.04 0.37
C LYS A 150 1.40 -1.95 1.15
N GLU A 151 1.93 -2.85 1.95
CA GLU A 151 1.16 -3.86 2.65
C GLU A 151 0.41 -3.29 3.86
N PHE A 152 1.04 -2.38 4.62
CA PHE A 152 0.57 -1.95 5.93
C PHE A 152 0.03 -0.51 5.96
N VAL A 153 -0.46 0.00 4.83
CA VAL A 153 -1.14 1.29 4.79
C VAL A 153 -2.22 1.33 5.87
N GLN A 154 -2.22 2.37 6.69
CA GLN A 154 -3.16 2.60 7.80
C GLN A 154 -3.10 1.56 8.95
N GLU A 155 -2.04 0.75 9.03
CA GLU A 155 -1.86 -0.23 10.11
C GLU A 155 -0.83 0.23 11.19
N GLY A 156 -0.32 1.44 11.09
CA GLY A 156 0.53 2.05 12.12
C GLY A 156 1.95 1.48 12.24
N GLN A 157 2.41 0.67 11.28
CA GLN A 157 3.69 -0.02 11.35
C GLN A 157 4.88 0.85 10.93
N ARG A 158 4.70 1.75 9.97
CA ARG A 158 5.77 2.52 9.31
C ARG A 158 6.76 3.18 10.26
N TRP A 159 6.27 3.85 11.29
CA TRP A 159 7.15 4.55 12.24
C TRP A 159 8.12 3.60 12.94
N TRP A 160 7.63 2.47 13.38
CA TRP A 160 8.42 1.46 14.09
C TRP A 160 9.43 0.78 13.17
N ASP A 161 9.06 0.53 11.92
CA ASP A 161 9.95 -0.04 10.92
C ASP A 161 11.11 0.90 10.60
N VAL A 162 10.83 2.17 10.31
CA VAL A 162 11.88 3.17 10.03
C VAL A 162 12.80 3.36 11.23
N LEU A 163 12.24 3.45 12.44
CA LEU A 163 13.04 3.60 13.67
C LEU A 163 13.95 2.40 13.87
N ARG A 164 13.43 1.18 13.76
CA ARG A 164 14.21 -0.05 13.93
C ARG A 164 15.32 -0.15 12.89
N MET A 165 15.00 0.03 11.61
CA MET A 165 15.97 -0.05 10.53
C MET A 165 17.07 1.03 10.64
N THR A 166 16.70 2.25 11.04
CA THR A 166 17.68 3.32 11.31
C THR A 166 18.62 2.95 12.45
N LEU A 167 18.10 2.38 13.54
CA LEU A 167 18.93 1.95 14.67
C LEU A 167 19.85 0.79 14.28
N THR A 168 19.37 -0.17 13.52
CA THR A 168 20.16 -1.31 13.02
C THR A 168 21.31 -0.84 12.13
N LYS A 169 21.13 0.23 11.38
CA LYS A 169 22.17 0.85 10.52
C LYS A 169 23.13 1.79 11.27
N GLY A 170 23.15 1.80 12.60
CA GLY A 170 23.99 2.70 13.36
C GLY A 170 23.56 4.17 13.24
N GLY A 171 22.28 4.44 13.15
CA GLY A 171 21.68 5.77 13.05
C GLY A 171 21.68 6.39 11.65
N LYS A 172 22.05 5.65 10.61
CA LYS A 172 21.92 6.13 9.22
C LYS A 172 20.49 6.01 8.75
N HIS A 173 19.91 7.13 8.31
CA HIS A 173 18.58 7.15 7.72
C HIS A 173 18.55 6.35 6.42
N LEU A 174 17.47 5.59 6.22
CA LEU A 174 17.20 4.87 4.97
C LEU A 174 16.40 5.72 3.97
N VAL A 175 15.80 6.78 4.45
CA VAL A 175 14.94 7.71 3.69
C VAL A 175 15.25 9.16 4.03
#